data_1193f6f42aced64bcc3ef9c3af34f153
#
_entry.id   1193f6f42aced64bcc3ef9c3af34f153
#
_cell.length_a   1.000
_cell.length_b   1.000
_cell.length_c   1.000
_cell.angle_alpha   90.00
_cell.angle_beta   90.00
_cell.angle_gamma   90.00
#
_symmetry.space_group_name_H-M   'P 1'
#
loop_
_entity.id
_entity.type
_entity.pdbx_description
1 polymer ?
#
loop_
_entity_poly.entity_id
_entity_poly.type
_entity_poly.pdbx_seq_one_letter_code
_entity_poly.pdbx_strand_id
1 'polypeptide(L)'
;MSDTFCVTINSCKENGDKATVGFVIATAALGSGKDTMVFLSTDGVWAAVKEEAAKVVEGGPFKPLTELMENFINAGGRVVACAPCCKKRGI
;
A
#
# COMPACT_ATOMS: atom_id res chain seq x y z
N MET A 1 19.42 9.90 -14.02
CA MET A 1 19.22 9.34 -12.69
C MET A 1 17.76 9.52 -12.26
N SER A 2 17.11 8.45 -11.89
CA SER A 2 15.71 8.55 -11.50
C SER A 2 15.59 8.86 -10.00
N ASP A 3 14.64 9.71 -9.66
CA ASP A 3 14.31 9.98 -8.28
C ASP A 3 13.65 8.75 -7.65
N THR A 4 13.97 8.47 -6.41
CA THR A 4 13.35 7.40 -5.66
C THR A 4 12.37 7.99 -4.65
N PHE A 5 11.29 7.27 -4.37
CA PHE A 5 10.25 7.71 -3.45
C PHE A 5 9.74 6.50 -2.69
N CYS A 6 9.67 6.59 -1.39
CA CYS A 6 9.16 5.50 -0.56
C CYS A 6 8.02 5.99 0.32
N VAL A 7 6.91 5.28 0.27
CA VAL A 7 5.77 5.53 1.16
C VAL A 7 5.73 4.39 2.17
N THR A 8 5.79 4.72 3.45
CA THR A 8 5.64 3.73 4.52
C THR A 8 4.20 3.74 5.00
N ILE A 9 3.57 2.58 4.97
CA ILE A 9 2.19 2.40 5.45
C ILE A 9 2.25 1.49 6.67
N ASN A 10 1.83 2.01 7.83
CA ASN A 10 1.85 1.26 9.10
C ASN A 10 0.47 1.01 9.68
N SER A 11 -0.57 1.22 8.89
CA SER A 11 -1.96 0.92 9.26
C SER A 11 -2.67 0.28 8.08
N CYS A 12 -3.62 -0.59 8.34
CA CYS A 12 -4.48 -1.14 7.28
C CYS A 12 -5.86 -1.43 7.84
N LYS A 13 -6.07 -2.59 8.45
CA LYS A 13 -7.42 -2.97 8.86
C LYS A 13 -7.95 -2.16 10.04
N GLU A 14 -7.08 -1.59 10.87
CA GLU A 14 -7.51 -0.72 11.96
C GLU A 14 -7.71 0.72 11.50
N ASN A 15 -7.18 1.08 10.34
CA ASN A 15 -7.35 2.41 9.76
C ASN A 15 -7.16 2.32 8.25
N GLY A 16 -8.22 1.92 7.57
CA GLY A 16 -8.20 1.72 6.12
C GLY A 16 -7.97 3.00 5.34
N ASP A 17 -8.33 4.14 5.91
CA ASP A 17 -8.13 5.44 5.29
C ASP A 17 -6.63 5.70 5.07
N LYS A 18 -5.80 5.41 6.07
CA LYS A 18 -4.35 5.60 5.94
C LYS A 18 -3.75 4.71 4.86
N ALA A 19 -4.17 3.45 4.79
CA ALA A 19 -3.68 2.54 3.75
C ALA A 19 -4.11 3.03 2.36
N THR A 20 -5.36 3.46 2.23
CA THR A 20 -5.92 3.94 0.98
C THR A 20 -5.16 5.18 0.49
N VAL A 21 -5.03 6.19 1.35
CA VAL A 21 -4.33 7.44 1.01
C VAL A 21 -2.86 7.15 0.69
N GLY A 22 -2.23 6.22 1.41
CA GLY A 22 -0.85 5.84 1.14
C GLY A 22 -0.65 5.35 -0.29
N PHE A 23 -1.53 4.50 -0.78
CA PHE A 23 -1.44 4.01 -2.16
C PHE A 23 -1.83 5.07 -3.19
N VAL A 24 -2.72 5.98 -2.85
CA VAL A 24 -3.04 7.12 -3.72
C VAL A 24 -1.79 7.99 -3.91
N ILE A 25 -1.10 8.31 -2.82
CA ILE A 25 0.13 9.12 -2.87
C ILE A 25 1.23 8.39 -3.65
N ALA A 26 1.41 7.10 -3.39
CA ALA A 26 2.42 6.31 -4.09
C ALA A 26 2.15 6.25 -5.59
N THR A 27 0.91 6.09 -5.99
CA THR A 27 0.54 6.05 -7.41
C THR A 27 0.80 7.40 -8.08
N ALA A 28 0.51 8.50 -7.38
CA ALA A 28 0.78 9.84 -7.88
C ALA A 28 2.30 10.06 -8.08
N ALA A 29 3.12 9.61 -7.13
CA ALA A 29 4.58 9.72 -7.25
C ALA A 29 5.09 8.90 -8.45
N LEU A 30 4.55 7.71 -8.63
CA LEU A 30 4.91 6.85 -9.77
C LEU A 30 4.53 7.52 -11.08
N GLY A 31 3.34 8.12 -11.13
CA GLY A 31 2.88 8.85 -12.32
C GLY A 31 3.71 10.09 -12.62
N SER A 32 4.42 10.61 -11.63
CA SER A 32 5.34 11.76 -11.81
C SER A 32 6.73 11.33 -12.25
N GLY A 33 6.93 10.04 -12.54
CA GLY A 33 8.20 9.52 -13.03
C GLY A 33 9.18 9.10 -11.95
N LYS A 34 8.75 9.00 -10.70
CA LYS A 34 9.62 8.57 -9.61
C LYS A 34 9.62 7.04 -9.48
N ASP A 35 10.78 6.48 -9.17
CA ASP A 35 10.90 5.06 -8.83
C ASP A 35 10.32 4.88 -7.44
N THR A 36 9.13 4.31 -7.35
CA THR A 36 8.32 4.36 -6.13
C THR A 36 8.14 2.97 -5.50
N MET A 37 8.33 2.93 -4.18
CA MET A 37 8.13 1.72 -3.38
C MET A 37 7.18 2.03 -2.23
N VAL A 38 6.30 1.10 -1.91
CA VAL A 38 5.49 1.13 -0.68
C VAL A 38 6.05 0.10 0.27
N PHE A 39 6.41 0.54 1.47
CA PHE A 39 6.88 -0.35 2.53
C PHE A 39 5.78 -0.52 3.57
N LEU A 40 5.33 -1.76 3.74
CA LEU A 40 4.30 -2.11 4.72
C LEU A 40 4.97 -2.54 6.02
N SER A 41 4.71 -1.83 7.10
CA SER A 41 5.26 -2.17 8.41
C SER A 41 4.17 -2.15 9.47
N THR A 42 4.44 -2.76 10.61
CA THR A 42 3.48 -2.88 11.71
C THR A 42 2.15 -3.37 11.18
N ASP A 43 1.03 -2.74 11.49
CA ASP A 43 -0.29 -3.17 11.02
C ASP A 43 -0.52 -2.93 9.52
N GLY A 44 0.36 -2.19 8.87
CA GLY A 44 0.30 -2.01 7.42
C GLY A 44 0.49 -3.32 6.65
N VAL A 45 1.17 -4.31 7.24
CA VAL A 45 1.40 -5.61 6.58
C VAL A 45 0.10 -6.37 6.30
N TRP A 46 -1.00 -6.01 6.96
CA TRP A 46 -2.30 -6.63 6.66
C TRP A 46 -2.76 -6.34 5.22
N ALA A 47 -2.23 -5.28 4.58
CA ALA A 47 -2.52 -5.01 3.18
C ALA A 47 -1.97 -6.10 2.25
N ALA A 48 -0.98 -6.87 2.72
CA ALA A 48 -0.43 -8.00 1.95
C ALA A 48 -1.31 -9.25 2.06
N VAL A 49 -2.29 -9.26 2.95
CA VAL A 49 -3.22 -10.38 3.10
C VAL A 49 -4.46 -10.06 2.26
N LYS A 50 -4.69 -10.85 1.23
CA LYS A 50 -5.72 -10.57 0.23
C LYS A 50 -7.11 -10.36 0.86
N GLU A 51 -7.48 -11.21 1.80
CA GLU A 51 -8.79 -11.15 2.45
C GLU A 51 -8.96 -9.90 3.31
N GLU A 52 -7.89 -9.43 3.92
CA GLU A 52 -7.93 -8.22 4.75
C GLU A 52 -7.93 -6.97 3.88
N ALA A 53 -7.12 -6.96 2.82
CA ALA A 53 -7.09 -5.84 1.89
C ALA A 53 -8.45 -5.66 1.20
N ALA A 54 -9.12 -6.76 0.90
CA ALA A 54 -10.43 -6.72 0.25
C ALA A 54 -11.51 -6.04 1.10
N LYS A 55 -11.32 -5.99 2.42
CA LYS A 55 -12.26 -5.34 3.32
C LYS A 55 -12.11 -3.82 3.38
N VAL A 56 -11.02 -3.29 2.82
CA VAL A 56 -10.73 -1.85 2.90
C VAL A 56 -11.36 -1.15 1.70
N VAL A 57 -12.55 -0.62 1.92
CA VAL A 57 -13.32 0.12 0.93
C VAL A 57 -13.80 1.41 1.60
N GLU A 58 -13.06 2.50 1.39
CA GLU A 58 -13.35 3.76 2.07
C GLU A 58 -14.46 4.54 1.39
N GLY A 59 -14.70 4.28 0.10
CA GLY A 59 -15.77 4.94 -0.63
C GLY A 59 -15.45 6.36 -1.00
N GLY A 60 -16.47 7.12 -1.41
CA GLY A 60 -16.30 8.49 -1.88
C GLY A 60 -15.43 8.53 -3.12
N PRO A 61 -14.40 9.40 -3.13
CA PRO A 61 -13.51 9.49 -4.29
C PRO A 61 -12.49 8.35 -4.38
N PHE A 62 -12.45 7.45 -3.39
CA PHE A 62 -11.42 6.41 -3.35
C PHE A 62 -11.94 5.08 -3.89
N LYS A 63 -11.11 4.46 -4.74
CA LYS A 63 -11.33 3.09 -5.20
C LYS A 63 -11.01 2.12 -4.07
N PRO A 64 -11.53 0.88 -4.13
CA PRO A 64 -11.15 -0.14 -3.14
C PRO A 64 -9.63 -0.32 -3.08
N LEU A 65 -9.11 -0.65 -1.90
CA LEU A 65 -7.68 -0.80 -1.69
C LEU A 65 -7.05 -1.81 -2.64
N THR A 66 -7.70 -2.95 -2.88
CA THR A 66 -7.17 -3.97 -3.78
C THR A 66 -6.98 -3.43 -5.20
N GLU A 67 -7.89 -2.61 -5.67
CA GLU A 67 -7.78 -2.02 -7.00
C GLU A 67 -6.64 -1.01 -7.05
N LEU A 68 -6.49 -0.18 -6.02
CA LEU A 68 -5.40 0.79 -5.93
C LEU A 68 -4.04 0.08 -5.93
N MET A 69 -3.93 -1.02 -5.19
CA MET A 69 -2.69 -1.81 -5.13
C MET A 69 -2.37 -2.43 -6.48
N GLU A 70 -3.36 -3.03 -7.15
CA GLU A 70 -3.16 -3.61 -8.48
C GLU A 70 -2.71 -2.56 -9.48
N ASN A 71 -3.36 -1.40 -9.49
CA ASN A 71 -3.01 -0.32 -10.41
C ASN A 71 -1.58 0.17 -10.15
N PHE A 72 -1.19 0.28 -8.89
CA PHE A 72 0.15 0.69 -8.51
C PHE A 72 1.20 -0.31 -9.00
N ILE A 73 0.99 -1.60 -8.76
CA ILE A 73 1.91 -2.66 -9.17
C ILE A 73 1.99 -2.74 -10.70
N ASN A 74 0.85 -2.67 -11.37
CA ASN A 74 0.81 -2.75 -12.84
C ASN A 74 1.51 -1.56 -13.50
N ALA A 75 1.56 -0.42 -12.83
CA ALA A 75 2.27 0.76 -13.32
C ALA A 75 3.78 0.71 -13.03
N GLY A 76 4.27 -0.33 -12.38
CA GLY A 76 5.68 -0.52 -12.10
C GLY A 76 6.11 -0.22 -10.67
N GLY A 77 5.17 0.02 -9.77
CA GLY A 77 5.46 0.24 -8.36
C GLY A 77 5.81 -1.07 -7.65
N ARG A 78 6.58 -0.95 -6.57
CA ARG A 78 6.98 -2.11 -5.76
C ARG A 78 6.33 -2.04 -4.39
N VAL A 79 5.88 -3.18 -3.89
CA VAL A 79 5.32 -3.30 -2.54
C VAL A 79 6.16 -4.29 -1.78
N VAL A 80 6.70 -3.86 -0.63
CA VAL A 80 7.56 -4.67 0.22
C VAL A 80 6.97 -4.71 1.62
N ALA A 81 6.85 -5.89 2.19
CA ALA A 81 6.30 -6.06 3.54
C ALA A 81 7.42 -6.40 4.52
N CYS A 82 7.32 -5.83 5.73
CA CYS A 82 8.25 -6.11 6.81
C CYS A 82 8.09 -7.56 7.29
N ALA A 83 9.12 -8.38 7.12
CA ALA A 83 9.05 -9.80 7.47
C ALA A 83 8.79 -10.05 8.96
N PRO A 84 9.51 -9.41 9.90
CA PRO A 84 9.20 -9.59 11.32
C PRO A 84 7.79 -9.18 11.70
N CYS A 85 7.26 -8.13 11.08
CA CYS A 85 5.90 -7.65 11.33
C CYS A 85 4.87 -8.68 10.88
N CYS A 86 5.11 -9.30 9.73
CA CYS A 86 4.25 -10.38 9.24
C CYS A 86 4.30 -11.58 10.17
N LYS A 87 5.50 -11.98 10.58
CA LYS A 87 5.70 -13.14 11.43
C LYS A 87 4.99 -12.98 12.78
N LYS A 88 5.09 -11.81 13.38
CA LYS A 88 4.41 -11.51 14.64
C LYS A 88 2.89 -11.70 14.53
N ARG A 89 2.33 -11.43 13.37
CA ARG A 89 0.89 -11.46 13.12
C ARG A 89 0.40 -12.76 12.51
N GLY A 90 1.27 -13.73 12.30
CA GLY A 90 0.90 -15.00 11.70
C GLY A 90 0.64 -14.94 10.20
N ILE A 91 1.24 -13.97 9.57
CA ILE A 91 1.11 -13.81 8.11
C ILE A 91 2.21 -14.57 7.39
#